data_54acf778a71eaf70cf6615603995ed91
#
_entry.id   54acf778a71eaf70cf6615603995ed91
#
_cell.length_a   1.000
_cell.length_b   1.000
_cell.length_c   1.000
_cell.angle_alpha   90.00
_cell.angle_beta   90.00
_cell.angle_gamma   90.00
#
_symmetry.space_group_name_H-M   'P 1'
#
loop_
_entity.id
_entity.type
_entity.pdbx_description
1 polymer ?
#
loop_
_entity_poly.entity_id
_entity_poly.type
_entity_poly.pdbx_seq_one_letter_code
_entity_poly.pdbx_strand_id
1 'polypeptide(L)'
;SPSTQEITYMSFEGGNPKVYLLNIETGQKEIVGTFPGMTFAPRFSPDGQRIIMSLEQAGAANIYAMDLRSRRTTQLTNSPAINTSPSYAPDGRQIVFQSDRDGSQQIYVMNANGSGQRRISSGGGSYSTPVWSPRGDLIAFTKQAGGKFLIGVMKPDGSGERVLTEGFHNEG
;
A
#
# COMPACT_ATOMS: atom_id res chain seq x y z
N SER A 1 -7.75 -5.58 11.52
CA SER A 1 -8.76 -6.28 10.68
C SER A 1 -10.12 -5.61 10.83
N PRO A 2 -10.90 -5.45 9.76
CA PRO A 2 -12.23 -4.84 9.84
C PRO A 2 -13.27 -5.68 10.60
N SER A 3 -13.06 -6.99 10.68
CA SER A 3 -14.01 -7.95 11.25
C SER A 3 -13.56 -8.57 12.57
N THR A 4 -12.31 -8.37 12.96
CA THR A 4 -11.70 -8.93 14.17
C THR A 4 -10.83 -7.87 14.83
N GLN A 5 -10.62 -7.98 16.14
CA GLN A 5 -9.72 -7.08 16.86
C GLN A 5 -8.24 -7.47 16.65
N GLU A 6 -7.85 -7.54 15.38
CA GLU A 6 -6.50 -7.90 14.97
C GLU A 6 -5.83 -6.76 14.20
N ILE A 7 -4.56 -6.57 14.45
CA ILE A 7 -3.68 -5.71 13.66
C ILE A 7 -2.62 -6.56 12.96
N THR A 8 -2.18 -6.10 11.80
CA THR A 8 -1.01 -6.65 11.12
C THR A 8 0.11 -5.63 11.17
N TYR A 9 1.33 -6.11 11.44
CA TYR A 9 2.51 -5.27 11.48
C TYR A 9 3.75 -6.06 11.07
N MET A 10 4.82 -5.35 10.77
CA MET A 10 6.13 -5.90 10.49
C MET A 10 7.04 -5.70 11.70
N SER A 11 7.85 -6.70 12.03
CA SER A 11 8.89 -6.59 13.04
C SER A 11 10.19 -7.25 12.58
N PHE A 12 11.31 -6.67 12.98
CA PHE A 12 12.66 -7.20 12.77
C PHE A 12 13.13 -8.10 13.93
N GLU A 13 12.23 -8.51 14.80
CA GLU A 13 12.55 -9.41 15.91
C GLU A 13 13.17 -10.70 15.38
N GLY A 14 14.42 -10.98 15.81
CA GLY A 14 15.18 -12.15 15.32
C GLY A 14 15.94 -11.92 13.99
N GLY A 15 16.14 -10.67 13.57
CA GLY A 15 17.06 -10.27 12.48
C GLY A 15 16.43 -10.16 11.10
N ASN A 16 15.48 -11.01 10.73
CA ASN A 16 14.77 -10.92 9.45
C ASN A 16 13.37 -10.34 9.64
N PRO A 17 12.90 -9.48 8.72
CA PRO A 17 11.55 -8.93 8.79
C PRO A 17 10.51 -10.04 8.66
N LYS A 18 9.55 -10.03 9.57
CA LYS A 18 8.42 -10.96 9.58
C LYS A 18 7.12 -10.18 9.69
N VAL A 19 6.07 -10.67 9.08
CA VAL A 19 4.72 -10.15 9.24
C VAL A 19 4.02 -10.90 10.37
N TYR A 20 3.44 -10.13 11.26
CA TYR A 20 2.73 -10.62 12.43
C TYR A 20 1.25 -10.24 12.36
N LEU A 21 0.43 -11.11 12.94
CA LEU A 21 -0.91 -10.79 13.41
C LEU A 21 -0.86 -10.68 14.93
N LEU A 22 -1.50 -9.65 15.47
CA LEU A 22 -1.69 -9.47 16.89
C LEU A 22 -3.17 -9.31 17.17
N ASN A 23 -3.73 -10.19 17.97
CA ASN A 23 -5.06 -10.00 18.55
C ASN A 23 -4.94 -9.00 19.71
N ILE A 24 -5.66 -7.87 19.61
CA ILE A 24 -5.52 -6.76 20.55
C ILE A 24 -6.16 -7.11 21.92
N GLU A 25 -7.19 -7.94 21.93
CA GLU A 25 -7.89 -8.34 23.18
C GLU A 25 -7.09 -9.34 23.99
N THR A 26 -6.56 -10.37 23.30
CA THR A 26 -5.89 -11.49 23.98
C THR A 26 -4.38 -11.28 24.10
N GLY A 27 -3.80 -10.33 23.35
CA GLY A 27 -2.36 -10.17 23.21
C GLY A 27 -1.66 -11.32 22.44
N GLN A 28 -2.43 -12.25 21.88
CA GLN A 28 -1.88 -13.39 21.14
C GLN A 28 -1.24 -12.89 19.83
N LYS A 29 0.02 -13.31 19.62
CA LYS A 29 0.86 -12.91 18.50
C LYS A 29 1.14 -14.14 17.62
N GLU A 30 0.92 -14.02 16.34
CA GLU A 30 1.16 -15.07 15.34
C GLU A 30 2.05 -14.55 14.20
N ILE A 31 3.04 -15.36 13.77
CA ILE A 31 3.81 -15.07 12.56
C ILE A 31 2.99 -15.55 11.36
N VAL A 32 2.66 -14.62 10.46
CA VAL A 32 1.86 -14.91 9.26
C VAL A 32 2.72 -15.56 8.18
N GLY A 33 3.97 -15.15 8.07
CA GLY A 33 4.90 -15.72 7.10
C GLY A 33 6.30 -15.15 7.26
N THR A 34 7.28 -15.92 6.78
CA THR A 34 8.67 -15.48 6.59
C THR A 34 8.87 -15.34 5.10
N PHE A 35 9.25 -14.14 4.66
CA PHE A 35 9.42 -13.82 3.24
C PHE A 35 10.90 -13.65 2.92
N PRO A 36 11.35 -14.06 1.70
CA PRO A 36 12.72 -13.83 1.27
C PRO A 36 12.88 -12.37 0.85
N GLY A 37 13.25 -11.50 1.76
CA GLY A 37 13.46 -10.08 1.49
C GLY A 37 12.72 -9.18 2.47
N MET A 38 12.91 -7.86 2.30
CA MET A 38 12.24 -6.89 3.16
C MET A 38 10.75 -6.78 2.78
N THR A 39 9.89 -6.95 3.78
CA THR A 39 8.43 -6.82 3.64
C THR A 39 8.00 -5.49 4.24
N PHE A 40 7.15 -4.75 3.52
CA PHE A 40 6.70 -3.42 3.96
C PHE A 40 5.18 -3.30 3.94
N ALA A 41 4.66 -2.44 4.82
CA ALA A 41 3.31 -1.94 4.84
C ALA A 41 2.22 -3.02 4.70
N PRO A 42 2.21 -4.07 5.54
CA PRO A 42 1.15 -5.06 5.50
C PRO A 42 -0.19 -4.42 5.88
N ARG A 43 -1.24 -4.72 5.09
CA ARG A 43 -2.60 -4.24 5.32
C ARG A 43 -3.61 -5.35 5.07
N PHE A 44 -4.69 -5.37 5.86
CA PHE A 44 -5.81 -6.28 5.62
C PHE A 44 -6.62 -5.89 4.38
N SER A 45 -7.18 -6.91 3.72
CA SER A 45 -8.33 -6.72 2.83
C SER A 45 -9.57 -6.33 3.63
N PRO A 46 -10.59 -5.70 2.99
CA PRO A 46 -11.81 -5.27 3.69
C PRO A 46 -12.58 -6.41 4.37
N ASP A 47 -12.51 -7.62 3.84
CA ASP A 47 -13.12 -8.84 4.41
C ASP A 47 -12.25 -9.48 5.53
N GLY A 48 -11.04 -8.97 5.76
CA GLY A 48 -10.12 -9.48 6.77
C GLY A 48 -9.49 -10.84 6.43
N GLN A 49 -9.73 -11.39 5.22
CA GLN A 49 -9.26 -12.73 4.86
C GLN A 49 -7.89 -12.75 4.19
N ARG A 50 -7.39 -11.59 3.77
CA ARG A 50 -6.10 -11.45 3.09
C ARG A 50 -5.28 -10.34 3.71
N ILE A 51 -3.98 -10.45 3.52
CA ILE A 51 -3.02 -9.37 3.76
C ILE A 51 -2.38 -9.03 2.42
N ILE A 52 -2.31 -7.74 2.12
CA ILE A 52 -1.54 -7.18 1.01
C ILE A 52 -0.29 -6.52 1.57
N MET A 53 0.83 -6.67 0.89
CA MET A 53 2.14 -6.18 1.33
C MET A 53 3.05 -5.91 0.15
N SER A 54 4.10 -5.14 0.38
CA SER A 54 5.21 -4.97 -0.54
C SER A 54 6.37 -5.83 -0.10
N LEU A 55 7.00 -6.53 -1.04
CA LEU A 55 8.15 -7.38 -0.80
C LEU A 55 9.29 -6.93 -1.71
N GLU A 56 10.41 -6.54 -1.10
CA GLU A 56 11.62 -6.17 -1.81
C GLU A 56 12.50 -7.40 -2.01
N GLN A 57 12.93 -7.60 -3.25
CA GLN A 57 13.86 -8.64 -3.62
C GLN A 57 14.75 -8.16 -4.78
N ALA A 58 16.07 -8.30 -4.63
CA ALA A 58 17.04 -7.95 -5.65
C ALA A 58 16.92 -6.50 -6.18
N GLY A 59 16.60 -5.53 -5.30
CA GLY A 59 16.48 -4.11 -5.64
C GLY A 59 15.17 -3.69 -6.29
N ALA A 60 14.22 -4.60 -6.46
CA ALA A 60 12.85 -4.31 -6.87
C ALA A 60 11.88 -4.58 -5.73
N ALA A 61 10.82 -3.78 -5.62
CA ALA A 61 9.74 -4.05 -4.68
C ALA A 61 8.45 -4.34 -5.46
N ASN A 62 7.81 -5.45 -5.14
CA ASN A 62 6.57 -5.86 -5.77
C ASN A 62 5.47 -6.12 -4.73
N ILE A 63 4.22 -6.00 -5.18
CA ILE A 63 3.04 -6.16 -4.34
C ILE A 63 2.60 -7.61 -4.38
N TYR A 64 2.34 -8.16 -3.21
CA TYR A 64 1.87 -9.52 -2.99
C TYR A 64 0.61 -9.50 -2.12
N ALA A 65 -0.27 -10.45 -2.38
CA ALA A 65 -1.40 -10.75 -1.52
C ALA A 65 -1.23 -12.14 -0.92
N MET A 66 -1.51 -12.28 0.36
CA MET A 66 -1.52 -13.58 1.05
C MET A 66 -2.92 -13.86 1.56
N ASP A 67 -3.44 -15.04 1.26
CA ASP A 67 -4.65 -15.59 1.86
C ASP A 67 -4.32 -16.14 3.25
N LEU A 68 -5.00 -15.66 4.28
CA LEU A 68 -4.68 -15.97 5.68
C LEU A 68 -5.05 -17.40 6.08
N ARG A 69 -6.04 -17.99 5.42
CA ARG A 69 -6.46 -19.37 5.70
C ARG A 69 -5.52 -20.39 5.07
N SER A 70 -5.21 -20.23 3.79
CA SER A 70 -4.39 -21.17 3.03
C SER A 70 -2.89 -20.86 3.11
N ARG A 71 -2.53 -19.66 3.59
CA ARG A 71 -1.16 -19.11 3.61
C ARG A 71 -0.52 -18.99 2.21
N ARG A 72 -1.33 -19.08 1.15
CA ARG A 72 -0.84 -18.92 -0.23
C ARG A 72 -0.60 -17.45 -0.52
N THR A 73 0.58 -17.19 -1.07
CA THR A 73 0.99 -15.85 -1.52
C THR A 73 0.88 -15.77 -3.04
N THR A 74 0.30 -14.69 -3.54
CA THR A 74 0.16 -14.39 -4.97
C THR A 74 0.86 -13.07 -5.27
N GLN A 75 1.75 -13.06 -6.26
CA GLN A 75 2.38 -11.83 -6.75
C GLN A 75 1.39 -11.07 -7.64
N LEU A 76 1.17 -9.79 -7.35
CA LEU A 76 0.24 -8.92 -8.06
C LEU A 76 0.93 -7.95 -9.04
N THR A 77 2.17 -7.55 -8.74
CA THR A 77 3.00 -6.78 -9.67
C THR A 77 4.29 -7.53 -9.93
N ASN A 78 4.80 -7.44 -11.16
CA ASN A 78 6.07 -8.05 -11.56
C ASN A 78 6.82 -7.06 -12.46
N SER A 79 7.63 -6.21 -11.85
CA SER A 79 8.44 -5.22 -12.56
C SER A 79 9.73 -4.93 -11.80
N PRO A 80 10.77 -4.40 -12.46
CA PRO A 80 12.01 -3.98 -11.80
C PRO A 80 11.83 -2.69 -10.97
N ALA A 81 10.65 -2.11 -10.94
CA ALA A 81 10.33 -0.88 -10.24
C ALA A 81 10.07 -1.11 -8.75
N ILE A 82 9.99 -0.02 -8.01
CA ILE A 82 9.62 0.01 -6.59
C ILE A 82 8.10 0.22 -6.49
N ASN A 83 7.36 -0.88 -6.34
CA ASN A 83 5.90 -0.88 -6.15
C ASN A 83 5.61 -1.08 -4.67
N THR A 84 5.07 -0.06 -4.00
CA THR A 84 4.88 -0.07 -2.54
C THR A 84 3.58 0.60 -2.09
N SER A 85 3.35 0.58 -0.77
CA SER A 85 2.21 1.23 -0.11
C SER A 85 0.83 0.83 -0.67
N PRO A 86 0.56 -0.48 -0.87
CA PRO A 86 -0.72 -0.92 -1.39
C PRO A 86 -1.86 -0.69 -0.39
N SER A 87 -3.05 -0.35 -0.91
CA SER A 87 -4.27 -0.19 -0.12
C SER A 87 -5.46 -0.71 -0.93
N TYR A 88 -6.28 -1.58 -0.32
CA TYR A 88 -7.53 -2.03 -0.94
C TYR A 88 -8.57 -0.92 -0.96
N ALA A 89 -9.36 -0.89 -2.04
CA ALA A 89 -10.64 -0.22 -2.05
C ALA A 89 -11.59 -0.88 -1.02
N PRO A 90 -12.54 -0.15 -0.42
CA PRO A 90 -13.45 -0.71 0.60
C PRO A 90 -14.30 -1.88 0.11
N ASP A 91 -14.57 -1.96 -1.19
CA ASP A 91 -15.28 -3.09 -1.82
C ASP A 91 -14.38 -4.31 -2.15
N GLY A 92 -13.07 -4.19 -1.90
CA GLY A 92 -12.08 -5.23 -2.15
C GLY A 92 -11.78 -5.51 -3.62
N ARG A 93 -12.33 -4.75 -4.57
CA ARG A 93 -12.20 -5.02 -6.01
C ARG A 93 -10.95 -4.43 -6.64
N GLN A 94 -10.44 -3.33 -6.06
CA GLN A 94 -9.28 -2.62 -6.57
C GLN A 94 -8.24 -2.40 -5.47
N ILE A 95 -7.02 -2.13 -5.91
CA ILE A 95 -5.87 -1.80 -5.08
C ILE A 95 -5.23 -0.55 -5.64
N VAL A 96 -5.02 0.46 -4.79
CA VAL A 96 -4.17 1.62 -5.09
C VAL A 96 -2.78 1.36 -4.56
N PHE A 97 -1.75 1.81 -5.26
CA PHE A 97 -0.35 1.67 -4.86
C PHE A 97 0.51 2.76 -5.48
N GLN A 98 1.71 2.94 -4.97
CA GLN A 98 2.71 3.81 -5.60
C GLN A 98 3.73 2.99 -6.39
N SER A 99 4.24 3.57 -7.47
CA SER A 99 5.27 2.97 -8.32
C SER A 99 6.13 4.04 -8.97
N ASP A 100 7.43 3.77 -9.09
CA ASP A 100 8.40 4.63 -9.80
C ASP A 100 8.70 4.17 -11.23
N ARG A 101 7.88 3.26 -11.77
CA ARG A 101 8.08 2.64 -13.11
C ARG A 101 8.17 3.65 -14.26
N ASP A 102 7.64 4.85 -14.09
CA ASP A 102 7.68 5.95 -15.06
C ASP A 102 8.75 7.01 -14.69
N GLY A 103 9.76 6.65 -13.88
CA GLY A 103 10.90 7.49 -13.51
C GLY A 103 10.73 8.29 -12.22
N SER A 104 9.50 8.55 -11.77
CA SER A 104 9.19 9.18 -10.47
C SER A 104 8.05 8.44 -9.79
N GLN A 105 7.96 8.57 -8.47
CA GLN A 105 6.86 7.94 -7.72
C GLN A 105 5.52 8.53 -8.13
N GLN A 106 4.62 7.67 -8.60
CA GLN A 106 3.28 7.99 -9.07
C GLN A 106 2.26 7.03 -8.47
N ILE A 107 0.99 7.41 -8.51
CA ILE A 107 -0.10 6.57 -8.01
C ILE A 107 -0.71 5.77 -9.15
N TYR A 108 -0.85 4.49 -8.90
CA TYR A 108 -1.46 3.50 -9.79
C TYR A 108 -2.64 2.82 -9.11
N VAL A 109 -3.58 2.36 -9.94
CA VAL A 109 -4.68 1.48 -9.52
C VAL A 109 -4.61 0.21 -10.35
N MET A 110 -4.94 -0.92 -9.73
CA MET A 110 -5.10 -2.22 -10.38
C MET A 110 -6.33 -2.95 -9.83
N ASN A 111 -6.79 -3.98 -10.54
CA ASN A 111 -7.76 -4.92 -10.00
C ASN A 111 -7.13 -5.75 -8.86
N ALA A 112 -7.94 -6.29 -7.97
CA ALA A 112 -7.47 -7.07 -6.81
C ALA A 112 -6.67 -8.33 -7.19
N ASN A 113 -6.79 -8.81 -8.44
CA ASN A 113 -6.00 -9.90 -9.00
C ASN A 113 -4.68 -9.47 -9.67
N GLY A 114 -4.33 -8.17 -9.62
CA GLY A 114 -3.12 -7.60 -10.22
C GLY A 114 -3.26 -7.15 -11.67
N SER A 115 -4.39 -7.42 -12.34
CA SER A 115 -4.63 -6.98 -13.71
C SER A 115 -5.04 -5.52 -13.82
N GLY A 116 -5.01 -4.96 -15.04
CA GLY A 116 -5.53 -3.62 -15.32
C GLY A 116 -4.76 -2.48 -14.62
N GLN A 117 -3.45 -2.66 -14.41
CA GLN A 117 -2.60 -1.65 -13.80
C GLN A 117 -2.56 -0.38 -14.64
N ARG A 118 -2.93 0.75 -14.06
CA ARG A 118 -2.91 2.05 -14.73
C ARG A 118 -2.52 3.16 -13.76
N ARG A 119 -1.75 4.12 -14.25
CA ARG A 119 -1.44 5.36 -13.53
C ARG A 119 -2.67 6.24 -13.45
N ILE A 120 -2.89 6.87 -12.29
CA ILE A 120 -3.99 7.82 -12.07
C ILE A 120 -3.50 9.22 -11.69
N SER A 121 -2.28 9.37 -11.15
CA SER A 121 -1.69 10.69 -10.92
C SER A 121 -1.17 11.29 -12.21
N SER A 122 -1.50 12.54 -12.52
CA SER A 122 -1.14 13.24 -13.78
C SER A 122 -0.42 14.56 -13.56
N GLY A 123 -0.41 15.08 -12.34
CA GLY A 123 0.26 16.34 -12.01
C GLY A 123 1.78 16.24 -11.91
N GLY A 124 2.46 17.37 -11.88
CA GLY A 124 3.91 17.44 -11.65
C GLY A 124 4.28 17.06 -10.21
N GLY A 125 5.52 16.57 -10.02
CA GLY A 125 6.04 16.12 -8.74
C GLY A 125 5.92 14.62 -8.51
N SER A 126 6.21 14.20 -7.28
CA SER A 126 6.12 12.81 -6.85
C SER A 126 4.92 12.60 -5.94
N TYR A 127 4.29 11.45 -6.07
CA TYR A 127 3.11 11.06 -5.30
C TYR A 127 3.41 9.79 -4.49
N SER A 128 3.01 9.75 -3.22
CA SER A 128 3.31 8.63 -2.34
C SER A 128 2.18 8.33 -1.36
N THR A 129 2.28 7.19 -0.68
CA THR A 129 1.39 6.75 0.40
C THR A 129 -0.11 6.84 0.10
N PRO A 130 -0.58 6.33 -1.05
CA PRO A 130 -1.99 6.40 -1.39
C PRO A 130 -2.84 5.54 -0.45
N VAL A 131 -4.00 6.06 -0.05
CA VAL A 131 -4.98 5.37 0.78
C VAL A 131 -6.38 5.65 0.28
N TRP A 132 -7.21 4.61 0.15
CA TRP A 132 -8.62 4.76 -0.16
C TRP A 132 -9.38 5.38 1.00
N SER A 133 -10.34 6.27 0.70
CA SER A 133 -11.34 6.70 1.66
C SER A 133 -12.25 5.53 2.07
N PRO A 134 -12.79 5.51 3.28
CA PRO A 134 -13.71 4.45 3.70
C PRO A 134 -14.95 4.31 2.83
N ARG A 135 -15.37 5.37 2.14
CA ARG A 135 -16.49 5.35 1.19
C ARG A 135 -16.13 4.93 -0.22
N GLY A 136 -14.83 4.83 -0.52
CA GLY A 136 -14.35 4.45 -1.84
C GLY A 136 -14.45 5.53 -2.92
N ASP A 137 -14.85 6.73 -2.58
CA ASP A 137 -15.05 7.85 -3.49
C ASP A 137 -13.79 8.67 -3.76
N LEU A 138 -12.80 8.59 -2.85
CA LEU A 138 -11.55 9.35 -2.92
C LEU A 138 -10.34 8.46 -2.60
N ILE A 139 -9.19 8.90 -3.10
CA ILE A 139 -7.87 8.41 -2.73
C ILE A 139 -7.09 9.60 -2.14
N ALA A 140 -6.66 9.49 -0.89
CA ALA A 140 -5.76 10.43 -0.26
C ALA A 140 -4.31 10.07 -0.59
N PHE A 141 -3.43 11.07 -0.68
CA PHE A 141 -2.02 10.86 -1.01
C PHE A 141 -1.14 11.98 -0.44
N THR A 142 0.15 11.71 -0.36
CA THR A 142 1.19 12.72 -0.17
C THR A 142 1.77 13.10 -1.52
N LYS A 143 1.92 14.40 -1.79
CA LYS A 143 2.55 14.95 -2.99
C LYS A 143 3.77 15.77 -2.60
N GLN A 144 4.89 15.52 -3.27
CA GLN A 144 6.08 16.34 -3.16
C GLN A 144 6.25 17.16 -4.45
N ALA A 145 6.14 18.48 -4.35
CA ALA A 145 6.29 19.40 -5.46
C ALA A 145 6.87 20.73 -4.99
N GLY A 146 7.84 21.27 -5.75
CA GLY A 146 8.47 22.55 -5.42
C GLY A 146 9.13 22.61 -4.04
N GLY A 147 9.71 21.50 -3.56
CA GLY A 147 10.32 21.41 -2.24
C GLY A 147 9.34 21.28 -1.06
N LYS A 148 8.03 21.17 -1.34
CA LYS A 148 6.98 21.08 -0.32
C LYS A 148 6.36 19.68 -0.28
N PHE A 149 5.96 19.24 0.92
CA PHE A 149 5.11 18.09 1.12
C PHE A 149 3.66 18.55 1.31
N LEU A 150 2.78 18.01 0.50
CA LEU A 150 1.36 18.38 0.44
C LEU A 150 0.51 17.13 0.66
N ILE A 151 -0.59 17.27 1.36
CA ILE A 151 -1.63 16.23 1.42
C ILE A 151 -2.71 16.58 0.42
N GLY A 152 -3.08 15.63 -0.42
CA GLY A 152 -4.11 15.81 -1.43
C GLY A 152 -5.08 14.64 -1.49
N VAL A 153 -6.14 14.85 -2.27
CA VAL A 153 -7.11 13.80 -2.62
C VAL A 153 -7.43 13.87 -4.10
N MET A 154 -7.78 12.72 -4.68
CA MET A 154 -8.29 12.59 -6.05
C MET A 154 -9.35 11.51 -6.11
N LYS A 155 -10.15 11.48 -7.19
CA LYS A 155 -11.06 10.37 -7.46
C LYS A 155 -10.29 9.12 -7.91
N PRO A 156 -10.88 7.92 -7.84
CA PRO A 156 -10.23 6.67 -8.27
C PRO A 156 -9.83 6.61 -9.75
N ASP A 157 -10.41 7.46 -10.59
CA ASP A 157 -10.03 7.63 -12.00
C ASP A 157 -8.88 8.63 -12.21
N GLY A 158 -8.42 9.31 -11.13
CA GLY A 158 -7.39 10.35 -11.14
C GLY A 158 -7.91 11.76 -11.34
N SER A 159 -9.20 11.93 -11.61
CA SER A 159 -9.79 13.26 -11.79
C SER A 159 -10.03 13.97 -10.44
N GLY A 160 -10.24 15.29 -10.50
CA GLY A 160 -10.59 16.07 -9.32
C GLY A 160 -9.48 16.14 -8.27
N GLU A 161 -8.21 16.07 -8.70
CA GLU A 161 -7.09 16.27 -7.78
C GLU A 161 -7.20 17.63 -7.11
N ARG A 162 -7.09 17.65 -5.80
CA ARG A 162 -7.02 18.87 -5.00
C ARG A 162 -6.10 18.69 -3.80
N VAL A 163 -5.33 19.70 -3.50
CA VAL A 163 -4.47 19.78 -2.33
C VAL A 163 -5.29 20.29 -1.14
N LEU A 164 -5.10 19.65 0.02
CA LEU A 164 -5.82 19.99 1.26
C LEU A 164 -4.99 20.81 2.24
N THR A 165 -3.66 20.82 2.08
CA THR A 165 -2.72 21.53 2.96
C THR A 165 -1.96 22.60 2.21
N GLU A 166 -1.58 23.69 2.90
CA GLU A 166 -0.78 24.78 2.31
C GLU A 166 0.71 24.42 2.15
N GLY A 167 1.12 23.24 2.60
CA GLY A 167 2.47 22.71 2.52
C GLY A 167 3.35 23.13 3.71
N PHE A 168 4.02 22.16 4.28
CA PHE A 168 5.08 22.42 5.25
C PHE A 168 6.37 22.68 4.48
N HIS A 169 7.02 23.81 4.73
CA HIS A 169 8.40 24.05 4.31
C HIS A 169 9.31 23.19 5.18
N ASN A 170 10.17 22.39 4.56
CA ASN A 170 11.33 21.87 5.23
C ASN A 170 12.33 23.06 5.32
N GLU A 171 12.29 23.80 6.40
CA GLU A 171 13.36 24.74 6.72
C GLU A 171 14.55 23.87 7.15
N GLY A 172 15.49 23.67 6.20
CA GLY A 172 16.77 23.07 6.46
C GLY A 172 17.70 24.00 7.21
#